data_bb13792d947bd02b7f226c4c413b471f
#
_entry.id   bb13792d947bd02b7f226c4c413b471f
#
_cell.length_a   1.000
_cell.length_b   1.000
_cell.length_c   1.000
_cell.angle_alpha   90.00
_cell.angle_beta   90.00
_cell.angle_gamma   90.00
#
_symmetry.space_group_name_H-M   'P 1'
#
loop_
_entity.id
_entity.type
_entity.pdbx_description
1 polymer ?
#
loop_
_entity_poly.entity_id
_entity_poly.type
_entity_poly.pdbx_seq_one_letter_code
_entity_poly.pdbx_strand_id
1 'polypeptide(L)'
;MLQDLIATLKAVGKSTELYQTGDGTRVLILPYGGRVLGVFAPGSDENFLWTNSVLNSVESARAYYASDDWQNSGGDRTWLAPELDFFFPKFPDIDIAGYWQPRGLDPGNYALTKTDQEVKLTNRLNIDAFRSRKRVELEITKSIAAAPNPLRYDAQARSGAVEYAGHTLLTSLKILNADPDAVPLVGLWSLTQMPHQGELFVPTYSKTEPRVYFGLVDTPADEVAVNDRLVRFKMRAAGEHKIGIRAAVTTGRIGYIYPTENRHALVVRNFSVNPSGEYADVPWTEPEDRGYSTQACSVNSRWGMFSEMEYHVPAIGGSTGLRHVEDRSQLWAFRGSREDIIKIARALLSNEIE
;
A
#
# COMPACT_ATOMS: atom_id res chain seq x y z
N MET A 1 -18.09 10.18 8.27
CA MET A 1 -18.64 9.23 7.28
C MET A 1 -18.20 9.63 5.87
N LEU A 2 -18.51 8.90 4.80
CA LEU A 2 -17.98 9.17 3.45
C LEU A 2 -18.28 10.60 2.96
N GLN A 3 -19.52 11.06 3.11
CA GLN A 3 -19.91 12.40 2.64
C GLN A 3 -19.22 13.53 3.43
N ASP A 4 -18.99 13.34 4.73
CA ASP A 4 -18.27 14.33 5.56
C ASP A 4 -16.80 14.43 5.16
N LEU A 5 -16.15 13.29 4.87
CA LEU A 5 -14.79 13.26 4.36
C LEU A 5 -14.67 14.00 3.01
N ILE A 6 -15.58 13.74 2.08
CA ILE A 6 -15.63 14.44 0.78
C ILE A 6 -15.84 15.95 1.01
N ALA A 7 -16.78 16.32 1.88
CA ALA A 7 -17.08 17.73 2.18
C ALA A 7 -15.87 18.44 2.82
N THR A 8 -15.20 17.78 3.77
CA THR A 8 -13.98 18.31 4.42
C THR A 8 -12.87 18.54 3.39
N LEU A 9 -12.56 17.56 2.55
CA LEU A 9 -11.54 17.68 1.51
C LEU A 9 -11.86 18.82 0.53
N LYS A 10 -13.11 18.89 0.08
CA LYS A 10 -13.56 19.98 -0.80
C LYS A 10 -13.41 21.36 -0.16
N ALA A 11 -13.75 21.50 1.14
CA ALA A 11 -13.65 22.77 1.89
C ALA A 11 -12.19 23.25 2.06
N VAL A 12 -11.21 22.34 1.95
CA VAL A 12 -9.78 22.66 1.98
C VAL A 12 -9.12 22.63 0.61
N GLY A 13 -9.91 22.67 -0.46
CA GLY A 13 -9.41 22.77 -1.84
C GLY A 13 -8.83 21.47 -2.42
N LYS A 14 -9.13 20.31 -1.82
CA LYS A 14 -8.73 19.01 -2.32
C LYS A 14 -9.89 18.37 -3.09
N SER A 15 -9.73 18.27 -4.42
CA SER A 15 -10.70 17.56 -5.26
C SER A 15 -10.67 16.06 -5.02
N THR A 16 -11.82 15.42 -5.10
CA THR A 16 -11.97 13.97 -5.02
C THR A 16 -12.83 13.45 -6.15
N GLU A 17 -12.64 12.20 -6.53
CA GLU A 17 -13.54 11.47 -7.42
C GLU A 17 -14.11 10.26 -6.69
N LEU A 18 -15.41 10.08 -6.71
CA LEU A 18 -16.08 8.90 -6.19
C LEU A 18 -16.46 8.00 -7.37
N TYR A 19 -15.69 6.94 -7.58
CA TYR A 19 -15.94 5.94 -8.60
C TYR A 19 -16.81 4.82 -8.02
N GLN A 20 -17.95 4.56 -8.68
CA GLN A 20 -18.84 3.47 -8.31
C GLN A 20 -18.79 2.38 -9.38
N THR A 21 -18.55 1.15 -8.96
CA THR A 21 -18.51 -0.03 -9.82
C THR A 21 -19.90 -0.61 -10.03
N GLY A 22 -20.06 -1.50 -11.00
CA GLY A 22 -21.35 -2.13 -11.32
C GLY A 22 -21.92 -3.02 -10.21
N ASP A 23 -21.11 -3.50 -9.27
CA ASP A 23 -21.54 -4.25 -8.08
C ASP A 23 -21.89 -3.34 -6.88
N GLY A 24 -21.80 -2.02 -7.06
CA GLY A 24 -22.11 -1.03 -6.04
C GLY A 24 -20.95 -0.68 -5.11
N THR A 25 -19.76 -1.27 -5.27
CA THR A 25 -18.56 -0.83 -4.57
C THR A 25 -18.28 0.63 -4.88
N ARG A 26 -17.91 1.42 -3.87
CA ARG A 26 -17.52 2.82 -4.03
C ARG A 26 -16.05 2.99 -3.67
N VAL A 27 -15.29 3.62 -4.56
CA VAL A 27 -13.85 3.90 -4.41
C VAL A 27 -13.66 5.40 -4.40
N LEU A 28 -13.19 5.94 -3.27
CA LEU A 28 -12.88 7.37 -3.14
C LEU A 28 -11.43 7.61 -3.56
N ILE A 29 -11.25 8.40 -4.60
CA ILE A 29 -9.97 8.72 -5.20
C ILE A 29 -9.61 10.17 -4.85
N LEU A 30 -8.38 10.36 -4.36
CA LEU A 30 -7.80 11.66 -4.06
C LEU A 30 -6.59 11.87 -4.98
N PRO A 31 -6.68 12.73 -6.01
CA PRO A 31 -5.55 13.04 -6.90
C PRO A 31 -4.33 13.59 -6.15
N TYR A 32 -4.56 14.33 -5.08
CA TYR A 32 -3.50 14.77 -4.19
C TYR A 32 -2.82 13.57 -3.49
N GLY A 33 -1.64 13.20 -3.96
CA GLY A 33 -0.92 11.99 -3.56
C GLY A 33 -1.22 10.75 -4.43
N GLY A 34 -2.06 10.88 -5.48
CA GLY A 34 -2.42 9.75 -6.33
C GLY A 34 -3.06 8.58 -5.58
N ARG A 35 -3.94 8.88 -4.61
CA ARG A 35 -4.40 7.93 -3.60
C ARG A 35 -5.77 7.32 -3.92
N VAL A 36 -5.94 6.04 -3.62
CA VAL A 36 -7.25 5.48 -3.29
C VAL A 36 -7.45 5.70 -1.80
N LEU A 37 -8.19 6.75 -1.44
CA LEU A 37 -8.35 7.18 -0.04
C LEU A 37 -9.34 6.31 0.73
N GLY A 38 -10.29 5.68 0.02
CA GLY A 38 -11.28 4.83 0.67
C GLY A 38 -11.91 3.81 -0.27
N VAL A 39 -12.32 2.70 0.32
CA VAL A 39 -13.06 1.62 -0.33
C VAL A 39 -14.25 1.29 0.57
N PHE A 40 -15.45 1.26 -0.02
CA PHE A 40 -16.71 1.15 0.70
C PHE A 40 -17.60 0.09 0.06
N ALA A 41 -18.17 -0.79 0.89
CA ALA A 41 -19.15 -1.75 0.43
C ALA A 41 -20.47 -1.05 -0.02
N PRO A 42 -21.27 -1.69 -0.86
CA PRO A 42 -22.58 -1.20 -1.23
C PRO A 42 -23.44 -0.89 0.01
N GLY A 43 -23.98 0.33 0.07
CA GLY A 43 -24.83 0.76 1.18
C GLY A 43 -24.11 1.08 2.51
N SER A 44 -22.79 0.92 2.60
CA SER A 44 -22.01 1.17 3.81
C SER A 44 -21.10 2.38 3.67
N ASP A 45 -21.12 3.32 4.60
CA ASP A 45 -20.21 4.47 4.65
C ASP A 45 -18.95 4.22 5.52
N GLU A 46 -18.75 2.99 5.97
CA GLU A 46 -17.58 2.58 6.75
C GLU A 46 -16.42 2.22 5.81
N ASN A 47 -15.33 2.99 5.91
CA ASN A 47 -14.14 2.80 5.07
C ASN A 47 -13.38 1.54 5.50
N PHE A 48 -12.90 0.77 4.54
CA PHE A 48 -11.99 -0.35 4.81
C PHE A 48 -10.54 0.08 5.02
N LEU A 49 -10.15 1.26 4.54
CA LEU A 49 -8.80 1.77 4.65
C LEU A 49 -8.68 2.79 5.79
N TRP A 50 -7.49 2.92 6.34
CA TRP A 50 -7.21 3.98 7.29
C TRP A 50 -7.18 5.34 6.58
N THR A 51 -7.79 6.33 7.23
CA THR A 51 -7.67 7.74 6.87
C THR A 51 -7.20 8.53 8.08
N ASN A 52 -6.38 9.54 7.85
CA ASN A 52 -5.86 10.36 8.92
C ASN A 52 -7.01 11.11 9.61
N SER A 53 -7.07 11.02 10.94
CA SER A 53 -8.12 11.64 11.75
C SER A 53 -8.17 13.18 11.65
N VAL A 54 -7.09 13.82 11.21
CA VAL A 54 -7.09 15.26 10.91
C VAL A 54 -8.10 15.64 9.82
N LEU A 55 -8.54 14.69 9.01
CA LEU A 55 -9.56 14.87 7.98
C LEU A 55 -10.99 14.82 8.52
N ASN A 56 -11.19 14.60 9.82
CA ASN A 56 -12.51 14.56 10.45
C ASN A 56 -13.14 15.95 10.63
N SER A 57 -12.35 17.04 10.51
CA SER A 57 -12.87 18.41 10.53
C SER A 57 -12.19 19.31 9.51
N VAL A 58 -12.90 20.31 9.04
CA VAL A 58 -12.36 21.32 8.09
C VAL A 58 -11.21 22.10 8.72
N GLU A 59 -11.28 22.41 10.02
CA GLU A 59 -10.27 23.18 10.72
C GLU A 59 -8.94 22.44 10.80
N SER A 60 -8.96 21.19 11.30
CA SER A 60 -7.76 20.35 11.39
C SER A 60 -7.18 20.01 10.00
N ALA A 61 -8.02 19.71 9.03
CA ALA A 61 -7.59 19.45 7.67
C ALA A 61 -6.92 20.67 7.01
N ARG A 62 -7.45 21.87 7.26
CA ARG A 62 -6.86 23.13 6.75
C ARG A 62 -5.48 23.38 7.32
N ALA A 63 -5.31 23.27 8.63
CA ALA A 63 -4.02 23.40 9.29
C ALA A 63 -3.01 22.37 8.76
N TYR A 64 -3.46 21.13 8.63
CA TYR A 64 -2.65 20.01 8.13
C TYR A 64 -2.14 20.22 6.70
N TYR A 65 -3.01 20.60 5.76
CA TYR A 65 -2.60 20.82 4.37
C TYR A 65 -1.88 22.14 4.14
N ALA A 66 -1.86 23.05 5.12
CA ALA A 66 -1.09 24.28 5.08
C ALA A 66 0.33 24.12 5.65
N SER A 67 0.64 23.01 6.31
CA SER A 67 1.97 22.74 6.86
C SER A 67 2.96 22.33 5.76
N ASP A 68 4.24 22.53 6.04
CA ASP A 68 5.34 22.04 5.18
C ASP A 68 5.69 20.57 5.42
N ASP A 69 5.08 19.93 6.40
CA ASP A 69 5.27 18.52 6.69
C ASP A 69 4.69 17.62 5.59
N TRP A 70 5.08 16.37 5.60
CA TRP A 70 4.48 15.36 4.74
C TRP A 70 3.01 15.13 5.11
N GLN A 71 2.11 15.28 4.13
CA GLN A 71 0.67 15.12 4.32
C GLN A 71 0.21 13.69 4.03
N ASN A 72 0.27 12.82 5.03
CA ASN A 72 -0.24 11.47 4.96
C ASN A 72 -1.77 11.44 5.15
N SER A 73 -2.52 11.56 4.08
CA SER A 73 -3.99 11.53 4.11
C SER A 73 -4.57 10.13 4.40
N GLY A 74 -3.78 9.08 4.27
CA GLY A 74 -4.23 7.69 4.39
C GLY A 74 -4.45 6.98 3.06
N GLY A 75 -5.10 5.84 3.11
CA GLY A 75 -5.47 5.06 1.92
C GLY A 75 -4.34 4.27 1.29
N ASP A 76 -4.44 4.04 -0.01
CA ASP A 76 -3.44 3.36 -0.84
C ASP A 76 -2.66 4.38 -1.65
N ARG A 77 -1.33 4.29 -1.63
CA ARG A 77 -0.43 5.15 -2.41
C ARG A 77 0.63 4.33 -3.13
N THR A 78 1.28 4.98 -4.08
CA THR A 78 2.40 4.40 -4.83
C THR A 78 3.62 5.29 -4.65
N TRP A 79 4.69 4.70 -4.11
CA TRP A 79 6.00 5.32 -3.99
C TRP A 79 7.02 4.62 -4.89
N LEU A 80 8.27 5.00 -4.78
CA LEU A 80 9.39 4.44 -5.54
C LEU A 80 10.38 3.74 -4.61
N ALA A 81 10.96 2.66 -5.10
CA ALA A 81 12.05 1.93 -4.47
C ALA A 81 13.33 2.02 -5.32
N PRO A 82 14.52 1.95 -4.72
CA PRO A 82 14.79 1.74 -3.30
C PRO A 82 14.59 3.00 -2.46
N GLU A 83 14.13 2.81 -1.24
CA GLU A 83 13.91 3.89 -0.29
C GLU A 83 15.18 4.72 -0.05
N LEU A 84 16.36 4.06 0.04
CA LEU A 84 17.66 4.69 0.21
C LEU A 84 18.06 5.65 -0.92
N ASP A 85 17.56 5.45 -2.14
CA ASP A 85 17.88 6.36 -3.25
C ASP A 85 17.01 7.62 -3.24
N PHE A 86 15.73 7.52 -2.85
CA PHE A 86 14.77 8.60 -3.09
C PHE A 86 14.35 9.37 -1.84
N PHE A 87 14.54 8.80 -0.63
CA PHE A 87 14.01 9.41 0.59
C PHE A 87 15.07 9.91 1.57
N PHE A 88 16.37 9.75 1.26
CA PHE A 88 17.49 10.22 2.08
C PHE A 88 18.37 11.22 1.35
N PRO A 89 17.98 12.52 1.31
CA PRO A 89 18.73 13.55 0.56
C PRO A 89 20.14 13.79 1.07
N LYS A 90 20.44 13.38 2.31
CA LYS A 90 21.77 13.50 2.92
C LYS A 90 22.57 12.19 2.88
N PHE A 91 22.17 11.21 2.05
CA PHE A 91 22.91 9.95 1.96
C PHE A 91 24.43 10.20 1.85
N PRO A 92 25.29 9.49 2.61
CA PRO A 92 25.04 8.28 3.39
C PRO A 92 24.47 8.45 4.81
N ASP A 93 24.13 9.65 5.22
CA ASP A 93 23.40 9.89 6.46
C ASP A 93 21.93 9.42 6.28
N ILE A 94 21.59 8.31 6.98
CA ILE A 94 20.28 7.65 6.92
C ILE A 94 19.48 7.88 8.22
N ASP A 95 19.75 8.96 8.93
CA ASP A 95 18.94 9.33 10.10
C ASP A 95 17.49 9.60 9.68
N ILE A 96 16.55 9.00 10.41
CA ILE A 96 15.11 9.18 10.22
C ILE A 96 14.67 10.65 10.35
N ALA A 97 15.42 11.48 11.07
CA ALA A 97 15.17 12.92 11.13
C ALA A 97 15.43 13.64 9.79
N GLY A 98 16.24 13.03 8.92
CA GLY A 98 16.50 13.49 7.56
C GLY A 98 15.62 12.85 6.49
N TYR A 99 14.72 11.93 6.87
CA TYR A 99 13.80 11.27 5.93
C TYR A 99 12.86 12.28 5.29
N TRP A 100 12.79 12.26 3.96
CA TRP A 100 12.07 13.26 3.19
C TRP A 100 11.27 12.64 2.05
N GLN A 101 10.02 13.03 1.91
CA GLN A 101 9.17 12.61 0.83
C GLN A 101 9.30 13.56 -0.37
N PRO A 102 9.79 13.08 -1.52
CA PRO A 102 9.93 13.92 -2.71
C PRO A 102 8.60 14.52 -3.15
N ARG A 103 8.48 15.84 -3.15
CA ARG A 103 7.21 16.54 -3.44
C ARG A 103 6.65 16.24 -4.83
N GLY A 104 7.51 15.93 -5.80
CA GLY A 104 7.09 15.47 -7.13
C GLY A 104 6.44 14.08 -7.12
N LEU A 105 6.71 13.26 -6.10
CA LEU A 105 6.14 11.93 -5.91
C LEU A 105 4.92 11.96 -4.99
N ASP A 106 5.04 12.55 -3.81
CA ASP A 106 3.97 12.69 -2.83
C ASP A 106 4.00 14.11 -2.21
N PRO A 107 3.00 14.98 -2.50
CA PRO A 107 1.72 14.63 -3.14
C PRO A 107 1.74 14.48 -4.66
N GLY A 108 2.83 14.82 -5.37
CA GLY A 108 2.87 14.81 -6.81
C GLY A 108 1.89 15.78 -7.48
N ASN A 109 1.79 15.69 -8.80
CA ASN A 109 0.83 16.48 -9.60
C ASN A 109 0.02 15.53 -10.49
N TYR A 110 -0.83 14.71 -9.87
CA TYR A 110 -1.63 13.71 -10.56
C TYR A 110 -2.79 14.35 -11.31
N ALA A 111 -2.77 14.27 -12.64
CA ALA A 111 -3.89 14.58 -13.49
C ALA A 111 -4.89 13.40 -13.49
N LEU A 112 -6.17 13.70 -13.30
CA LEU A 112 -7.25 12.71 -13.29
C LEU A 112 -8.02 12.77 -14.59
N THR A 113 -8.28 11.60 -15.19
CA THR A 113 -9.25 11.40 -16.27
C THR A 113 -10.19 10.26 -15.87
N LYS A 114 -11.41 10.29 -16.39
CA LYS A 114 -12.47 9.33 -16.05
C LYS A 114 -13.20 8.86 -17.29
N THR A 115 -13.50 7.57 -17.32
CA THR A 115 -14.46 6.94 -18.24
C THR A 115 -15.51 6.18 -17.42
N ASP A 116 -16.49 5.56 -18.08
CA ASP A 116 -17.49 4.72 -17.40
C ASP A 116 -16.88 3.45 -16.78
N GLN A 117 -15.70 3.02 -17.25
CA GLN A 117 -15.07 1.76 -16.84
C GLN A 117 -13.93 1.94 -15.85
N GLU A 118 -13.27 3.09 -15.84
CA GLU A 118 -12.11 3.34 -14.99
C GLU A 118 -11.89 4.82 -14.68
N VAL A 119 -11.15 5.05 -13.59
CA VAL A 119 -10.53 6.35 -13.29
C VAL A 119 -9.03 6.22 -13.42
N LYS A 120 -8.40 7.12 -14.17
CA LYS A 120 -6.96 7.12 -14.40
C LYS A 120 -6.31 8.35 -13.80
N LEU A 121 -5.20 8.13 -13.09
CA LEU A 121 -4.32 9.15 -12.55
C LEU A 121 -2.97 9.07 -13.29
N THR A 122 -2.40 10.21 -13.68
CA THR A 122 -1.09 10.28 -14.34
C THR A 122 -0.25 11.35 -13.67
N ASN A 123 1.00 11.02 -13.31
CA ASN A 123 1.98 11.94 -12.75
C ASN A 123 3.30 11.83 -13.53
N ARG A 124 3.83 12.97 -13.97
CA ARG A 124 5.17 13.08 -14.53
C ARG A 124 6.04 13.85 -13.57
N LEU A 125 7.19 13.29 -13.25
CA LEU A 125 8.10 13.86 -12.25
C LEU A 125 9.55 13.68 -12.64
N ASN A 126 10.36 14.62 -12.17
CA ASN A 126 11.81 14.50 -12.12
C ASN A 126 12.19 14.28 -10.65
N ILE A 127 12.99 13.26 -10.39
CA ILE A 127 13.41 12.91 -9.03
C ILE A 127 14.91 12.64 -8.98
N ASP A 128 15.55 13.11 -7.92
CA ASP A 128 16.96 12.84 -7.65
C ASP A 128 17.09 11.54 -6.87
N ALA A 129 18.00 10.68 -7.31
CA ALA A 129 18.40 9.46 -6.61
C ALA A 129 19.71 9.74 -5.88
N PHE A 130 19.63 9.98 -4.58
CA PHE A 130 20.71 10.54 -3.77
C PHE A 130 21.89 9.58 -3.59
N ARG A 131 21.62 8.28 -3.34
CA ARG A 131 22.67 7.26 -3.21
C ARG A 131 23.43 7.05 -4.52
N SER A 132 22.71 6.88 -5.60
CA SER A 132 23.30 6.66 -6.94
C SER A 132 23.77 7.95 -7.62
N ARG A 133 23.44 9.14 -7.06
CA ARG A 133 23.76 10.46 -7.60
C ARG A 133 23.31 10.64 -9.06
N LYS A 134 22.13 10.14 -9.35
CA LYS A 134 21.50 10.20 -10.67
C LYS A 134 20.18 10.95 -10.57
N ARG A 135 19.72 11.45 -11.72
CA ARG A 135 18.40 12.05 -11.84
C ARG A 135 17.59 11.28 -12.85
N VAL A 136 16.33 11.01 -12.50
CA VAL A 136 15.45 10.25 -13.37
C VAL A 136 14.14 11.01 -13.63
N GLU A 137 13.73 11.02 -14.90
CA GLU A 137 12.43 11.52 -15.35
C GLU A 137 11.49 10.34 -15.53
N LEU A 138 10.34 10.38 -14.86
CA LEU A 138 9.40 9.28 -14.75
C LEU A 138 7.98 9.71 -15.13
N GLU A 139 7.22 8.75 -15.63
CA GLU A 139 5.77 8.81 -15.69
C GLU A 139 5.19 7.63 -14.89
N ILE A 140 4.33 7.95 -13.91
CA ILE A 140 3.54 6.98 -13.16
C ILE A 140 2.09 7.12 -13.60
N THR A 141 1.44 6.02 -13.99
CA THR A 141 0.01 5.98 -14.24
C THR A 141 -0.66 4.94 -13.33
N LYS A 142 -1.87 5.27 -12.87
CA LYS A 142 -2.70 4.38 -12.05
C LYS A 142 -4.10 4.36 -12.63
N SER A 143 -4.60 3.21 -13.06
CA SER A 143 -5.99 3.02 -13.48
C SER A 143 -6.74 2.19 -12.45
N ILE A 144 -7.86 2.72 -11.97
CA ILE A 144 -8.72 2.11 -10.98
C ILE A 144 -10.00 1.62 -11.67
N ALA A 145 -10.27 0.32 -11.59
CA ALA A 145 -11.43 -0.34 -12.20
C ALA A 145 -12.09 -1.32 -11.20
N ALA A 146 -13.22 -1.89 -11.57
CA ALA A 146 -13.91 -2.89 -10.75
C ALA A 146 -13.06 -4.14 -10.51
N ALA A 147 -13.20 -4.75 -9.33
CA ALA A 147 -12.72 -6.10 -9.06
C ALA A 147 -13.90 -6.98 -8.63
N PRO A 148 -14.21 -8.05 -9.34
CA PRO A 148 -15.26 -8.95 -8.93
C PRO A 148 -14.87 -9.68 -7.64
N ASN A 149 -15.86 -9.99 -6.79
CA ASN A 149 -15.64 -10.78 -5.60
C ASN A 149 -14.94 -12.10 -5.97
N PRO A 150 -13.74 -12.41 -5.41
CA PRO A 150 -13.01 -13.62 -5.73
C PRO A 150 -13.78 -14.89 -5.34
N LEU A 151 -14.68 -14.80 -4.37
CA LEU A 151 -15.52 -15.90 -3.86
C LEU A 151 -16.92 -15.94 -4.48
N ARG A 152 -17.16 -15.22 -5.59
CA ARG A 152 -18.49 -15.12 -6.22
C ARG A 152 -19.11 -16.46 -6.65
N TYR A 153 -18.30 -17.50 -6.79
CA TYR A 153 -18.75 -18.86 -7.11
C TYR A 153 -18.75 -19.81 -5.91
N ASP A 154 -18.27 -19.36 -4.76
CA ASP A 154 -18.27 -20.13 -3.53
C ASP A 154 -19.57 -19.86 -2.76
N ALA A 155 -20.47 -20.85 -2.73
CA ALA A 155 -21.76 -20.73 -2.07
C ALA A 155 -21.63 -20.62 -0.54
N GLN A 156 -20.58 -21.19 0.05
CA GLN A 156 -20.35 -21.13 1.50
C GLN A 156 -19.79 -19.77 1.93
N ALA A 157 -19.00 -19.13 1.07
CA ALA A 157 -18.47 -17.79 1.35
C ALA A 157 -19.45 -16.66 1.03
N ARG A 158 -20.56 -16.94 0.34
CA ARG A 158 -21.63 -15.98 0.01
C ARG A 158 -22.73 -15.93 1.08
N SER A 159 -22.41 -16.10 2.36
CA SER A 159 -23.40 -15.83 3.41
C SER A 159 -23.84 -14.35 3.29
N GLY A 160 -25.13 -14.07 3.25
CA GLY A 160 -25.68 -12.73 3.05
C GLY A 160 -25.37 -11.72 4.17
N ALA A 161 -24.54 -12.11 5.13
CA ALA A 161 -24.10 -11.30 6.27
C ALA A 161 -22.71 -10.66 6.06
N VAL A 162 -21.99 -10.99 4.96
CA VAL A 162 -20.65 -10.45 4.68
C VAL A 162 -20.72 -9.38 3.60
N GLU A 163 -20.29 -8.17 3.95
CA GLU A 163 -20.06 -7.09 3.00
C GLU A 163 -18.84 -7.39 2.17
N TYR A 164 -18.87 -6.98 0.91
CA TYR A 164 -17.73 -7.02 -0.01
C TYR A 164 -17.54 -5.68 -0.69
N ALA A 165 -16.28 -5.28 -0.87
CA ALA A 165 -15.88 -4.22 -1.75
C ALA A 165 -14.51 -4.55 -2.38
N GLY A 166 -14.28 -4.13 -3.61
CA GLY A 166 -12.98 -4.37 -4.24
C GLY A 166 -12.73 -3.52 -5.47
N HIS A 167 -11.46 -3.31 -5.76
CA HIS A 167 -11.02 -2.65 -6.99
C HIS A 167 -9.78 -3.32 -7.56
N THR A 168 -9.63 -3.20 -8.87
CA THR A 168 -8.42 -3.51 -9.61
C THR A 168 -7.62 -2.22 -9.77
N LEU A 169 -6.32 -2.28 -9.48
CA LEU A 169 -5.35 -1.22 -9.72
C LEU A 169 -4.36 -1.71 -10.77
N LEU A 170 -4.31 -1.01 -11.92
CA LEU A 170 -3.25 -1.15 -12.90
C LEU A 170 -2.31 0.03 -12.73
N THR A 171 -1.05 -0.25 -12.36
CA THR A 171 -0.02 0.78 -12.17
C THR A 171 1.08 0.58 -13.19
N SER A 172 1.51 1.64 -13.86
CA SER A 172 2.67 1.58 -14.74
C SER A 172 3.72 2.62 -14.34
N LEU A 173 4.98 2.27 -14.54
CA LEU A 173 6.14 3.12 -14.38
C LEU A 173 6.91 3.15 -15.70
N LYS A 174 7.22 4.35 -16.19
CA LYS A 174 8.00 4.57 -17.40
C LYS A 174 9.12 5.54 -17.16
N ILE A 175 10.32 5.17 -17.59
CA ILE A 175 11.49 6.05 -17.65
C ILE A 175 11.43 6.86 -18.93
N LEU A 176 11.51 8.19 -18.79
CA LEU A 176 11.43 9.15 -19.91
C LEU A 176 12.81 9.65 -20.35
N ASN A 177 13.87 9.45 -19.56
CA ASN A 177 15.24 9.79 -19.93
C ASN A 177 15.61 9.17 -21.29
N ALA A 178 16.39 9.90 -22.10
CA ALA A 178 16.85 9.41 -23.39
C ALA A 178 17.80 8.21 -23.24
N ASP A 179 18.71 8.27 -22.27
CA ASP A 179 19.68 7.21 -21.97
C ASP A 179 19.24 6.41 -20.73
N PRO A 180 18.80 5.14 -20.89
CA PRO A 180 18.38 4.31 -19.78
C PRO A 180 19.54 3.86 -18.88
N ASP A 181 20.77 3.79 -19.38
CA ASP A 181 21.93 3.36 -18.61
C ASP A 181 22.41 4.46 -17.64
N ALA A 182 22.02 5.71 -17.92
CA ALA A 182 22.29 6.84 -17.04
C ALA A 182 21.38 6.91 -15.81
N VAL A 183 20.32 6.09 -15.73
CA VAL A 183 19.35 6.14 -14.62
C VAL A 183 19.63 5.05 -13.57
N PRO A 184 19.17 5.24 -12.29
CA PRO A 184 19.27 4.20 -11.27
C PRO A 184 18.26 3.08 -11.53
N LEU A 185 18.35 2.01 -10.73
CA LEU A 185 17.23 1.07 -10.56
C LEU A 185 16.06 1.81 -9.90
N VAL A 186 14.86 1.65 -10.45
CA VAL A 186 13.62 2.24 -9.93
C VAL A 186 12.52 1.19 -9.92
N GLY A 187 11.98 0.87 -8.75
CA GLY A 187 10.83 -0.01 -8.57
C GLY A 187 9.57 0.75 -8.15
N LEU A 188 8.40 0.23 -8.50
CA LEU A 188 7.15 0.67 -7.90
C LEU A 188 7.00 0.03 -6.51
N TRP A 189 6.60 0.83 -5.56
CA TRP A 189 6.32 0.43 -4.19
C TRP A 189 4.88 0.82 -3.85
N SER A 190 4.02 -0.17 -3.67
CA SER A 190 2.62 0.00 -3.32
C SER A 190 2.42 -0.14 -1.81
N LEU A 191 1.76 0.84 -1.20
CA LEU A 191 1.52 0.91 0.24
C LEU A 191 0.02 1.12 0.50
N THR A 192 -0.59 0.19 1.23
CA THR A 192 -2.00 0.27 1.64
C THR A 192 -2.09 0.44 3.14
N GLN A 193 -2.63 1.57 3.59
CA GLN A 193 -2.75 1.90 5.00
C GLN A 193 -4.06 1.37 5.59
N MET A 194 -3.94 0.62 6.67
CA MET A 194 -5.02 -0.05 7.36
C MET A 194 -5.16 0.50 8.79
N PRO A 195 -6.36 0.41 9.41
CA PRO A 195 -6.49 0.71 10.84
C PRO A 195 -5.49 -0.12 11.67
N HIS A 196 -4.81 0.53 12.62
CA HIS A 196 -3.86 -0.14 13.51
C HIS A 196 -4.54 -1.19 14.41
N GLN A 197 -3.75 -2.05 15.08
CA GLN A 197 -4.23 -3.08 16.02
C GLN A 197 -4.78 -4.37 15.39
N GLY A 198 -4.56 -4.57 14.11
CA GLY A 198 -4.90 -5.81 13.43
C GLY A 198 -3.74 -6.81 13.39
N GLU A 199 -3.93 -7.82 12.58
CA GLU A 199 -2.96 -8.88 12.32
C GLU A 199 -2.81 -9.10 10.82
N LEU A 200 -1.54 -9.10 10.38
CA LEU A 200 -1.18 -9.28 8.99
C LEU A 200 -0.76 -10.73 8.74
N PHE A 201 -1.11 -11.23 7.57
CA PHE A 201 -0.87 -12.59 7.12
C PHE A 201 -0.24 -12.57 5.73
N VAL A 202 0.92 -13.20 5.59
CA VAL A 202 1.58 -13.40 4.29
C VAL A 202 1.72 -14.89 4.01
N PRO A 203 0.92 -15.45 3.10
CA PRO A 203 1.08 -16.84 2.66
C PRO A 203 2.41 -17.03 1.91
N THR A 204 3.09 -18.12 2.21
CA THR A 204 4.37 -18.47 1.61
C THR A 204 4.35 -19.88 1.04
N TYR A 205 5.26 -20.18 0.11
CA TYR A 205 5.41 -21.52 -0.46
C TYR A 205 6.13 -22.49 0.50
N SER A 206 6.97 -21.94 1.38
CA SER A 206 7.74 -22.69 2.37
C SER A 206 7.97 -21.84 3.61
N LYS A 207 8.33 -22.47 4.71
CA LYS A 207 8.73 -21.78 5.94
C LYS A 207 9.87 -20.81 5.65
N THR A 208 9.72 -19.56 6.10
CA THR A 208 10.69 -18.50 5.86
C THR A 208 10.71 -17.51 7.02
N GLU A 209 11.91 -17.15 7.46
CA GLU A 209 12.07 -16.08 8.44
C GLU A 209 11.99 -14.73 7.72
N PRO A 210 11.10 -13.83 8.14
CA PRO A 210 11.04 -12.50 7.57
C PRO A 210 12.28 -11.69 7.97
N ARG A 211 12.74 -10.85 7.07
CA ARG A 211 13.80 -9.88 7.37
C ARG A 211 13.23 -8.72 8.17
N VAL A 212 13.83 -8.42 9.31
CA VAL A 212 13.55 -7.19 10.04
C VAL A 212 14.31 -6.04 9.39
N TYR A 213 13.59 -5.02 8.95
CA TYR A 213 14.15 -3.79 8.40
C TYR A 213 14.53 -2.82 9.53
N PHE A 214 13.59 -2.60 10.45
CA PHE A 214 13.78 -1.82 11.68
C PHE A 214 12.69 -2.14 12.72
N GLY A 215 12.93 -1.70 13.95
CA GLY A 215 12.04 -2.00 15.08
C GLY A 215 12.19 -3.44 15.55
N LEU A 216 11.18 -3.94 16.25
CA LEU A 216 11.11 -5.29 16.85
C LEU A 216 12.21 -5.60 17.90
N VAL A 217 13.02 -4.60 18.28
CA VAL A 217 13.85 -4.65 19.46
C VAL A 217 12.96 -4.34 20.66
N ASP A 218 12.97 -5.15 21.69
CA ASP A 218 12.12 -5.01 22.89
C ASP A 218 10.60 -5.21 22.66
N THR A 219 10.19 -5.75 21.50
CA THR A 219 8.81 -6.17 21.28
C THR A 219 8.53 -7.58 21.79
N PRO A 220 7.26 -7.93 22.11
CA PRO A 220 6.91 -9.30 22.47
C PRO A 220 7.38 -10.31 21.41
N ALA A 221 7.95 -11.43 21.85
CA ALA A 221 8.47 -12.47 20.95
C ALA A 221 7.40 -13.09 20.03
N ASP A 222 6.11 -12.88 20.33
CA ASP A 222 4.99 -13.36 19.54
C ASP A 222 4.42 -12.31 18.55
N GLU A 223 5.06 -11.13 18.42
CA GLU A 223 4.65 -10.12 17.42
C GLU A 223 4.79 -10.66 15.99
N VAL A 224 5.86 -11.41 15.71
CA VAL A 224 6.03 -12.09 14.42
C VAL A 224 6.08 -13.60 14.67
N ALA A 225 5.16 -14.32 14.06
CA ALA A 225 5.11 -15.78 14.12
C ALA A 225 5.27 -16.38 12.71
N VAL A 226 6.03 -17.47 12.62
CA VAL A 226 6.32 -18.16 11.37
C VAL A 226 5.83 -19.60 11.46
N ASN A 227 4.87 -19.94 10.63
CA ASN A 227 4.37 -21.30 10.42
C ASN A 227 4.99 -21.91 9.14
N ASP A 228 4.56 -23.10 8.73
CA ASP A 228 5.14 -23.80 7.58
C ASP A 228 4.92 -23.03 6.26
N ARG A 229 3.77 -22.38 6.11
CA ARG A 229 3.40 -21.63 4.90
C ARG A 229 2.76 -20.29 5.17
N LEU A 230 3.03 -19.71 6.34
CA LEU A 230 2.42 -18.45 6.76
C LEU A 230 3.36 -17.66 7.66
N VAL A 231 3.55 -16.40 7.33
CA VAL A 231 4.10 -15.40 8.25
C VAL A 231 2.95 -14.57 8.80
N ARG A 232 2.90 -14.41 10.12
CA ARG A 232 1.93 -13.59 10.84
C ARG A 232 2.66 -12.44 11.51
N PHE A 233 2.08 -11.26 11.45
CA PHE A 233 2.61 -10.07 12.12
C PHE A 233 1.47 -9.35 12.86
N LYS A 234 1.52 -9.36 14.20
CA LYS A 234 0.60 -8.60 15.05
C LYS A 234 1.03 -7.15 15.08
N MET A 235 0.32 -6.29 14.39
CA MET A 235 0.68 -4.88 14.24
C MET A 235 0.05 -4.05 15.36
N ARG A 236 0.57 -4.20 16.59
CA ARG A 236 -0.02 -3.61 17.81
C ARG A 236 0.98 -2.85 18.66
N ALA A 237 2.27 -3.07 18.47
CA ALA A 237 3.32 -2.45 19.27
C ALA A 237 3.38 -0.92 19.07
N ALA A 238 3.91 -0.22 20.05
CA ALA A 238 4.28 1.18 19.93
C ALA A 238 5.55 1.32 19.10
N GLY A 239 5.72 2.44 18.41
CA GLY A 239 6.87 2.70 17.54
C GLY A 239 6.62 2.29 16.10
N GLU A 240 7.70 2.08 15.38
CA GLU A 240 7.71 1.73 13.96
C GLU A 240 8.46 0.40 13.77
N HIS A 241 7.79 -0.56 13.15
CA HIS A 241 8.31 -1.91 12.96
C HIS A 241 8.06 -2.36 11.54
N LYS A 242 9.12 -2.74 10.83
CA LYS A 242 9.02 -3.15 9.42
C LYS A 242 9.70 -4.50 9.19
N ILE A 243 8.98 -5.37 8.47
CA ILE A 243 9.47 -6.67 8.02
C ILE A 243 9.39 -6.78 6.49
N GLY A 244 10.27 -7.62 5.92
CA GLY A 244 10.28 -7.95 4.50
C GLY A 244 10.33 -9.45 4.26
N ILE A 245 9.68 -9.90 3.18
CA ILE A 245 9.64 -11.30 2.75
C ILE A 245 10.11 -11.40 1.30
N ARG A 246 11.02 -12.34 1.04
CA ARG A 246 11.64 -12.50 -0.28
C ARG A 246 10.63 -12.95 -1.35
N ALA A 247 10.82 -12.46 -2.56
CA ALA A 247 10.01 -12.81 -3.73
C ALA A 247 9.96 -14.31 -4.02
N ALA A 248 11.07 -15.01 -3.78
CA ALA A 248 11.17 -16.45 -4.05
C ALA A 248 10.23 -17.33 -3.22
N VAL A 249 9.71 -16.81 -2.09
CA VAL A 249 8.89 -17.59 -1.16
C VAL A 249 7.46 -17.09 -1.00
N THR A 250 7.14 -15.87 -1.41
CA THR A 250 5.79 -15.31 -1.28
C THR A 250 4.85 -15.73 -2.40
N THR A 251 3.56 -15.89 -2.09
CA THR A 251 2.52 -16.31 -3.05
C THR A 251 1.91 -15.16 -3.84
N GLY A 252 2.29 -13.90 -3.57
CA GLY A 252 1.67 -12.72 -4.19
C GLY A 252 0.35 -12.32 -3.53
N ARG A 253 0.14 -12.72 -2.28
CA ARG A 253 -0.97 -12.26 -1.45
C ARG A 253 -0.47 -11.77 -0.10
N ILE A 254 -1.16 -10.78 0.42
CA ILE A 254 -1.01 -10.27 1.77
C ILE A 254 -2.41 -9.93 2.27
N GLY A 255 -2.74 -10.34 3.49
CA GLY A 255 -4.04 -10.08 4.10
C GLY A 255 -3.89 -9.42 5.46
N TYR A 256 -4.87 -8.61 5.83
CA TYR A 256 -4.90 -7.93 7.12
C TYR A 256 -6.28 -8.04 7.74
N ILE A 257 -6.36 -8.61 8.95
CA ILE A 257 -7.59 -8.73 9.73
C ILE A 257 -7.53 -7.74 10.88
N TYR A 258 -8.58 -6.95 11.05
CA TYR A 258 -8.70 -6.00 12.15
C TYR A 258 -10.14 -5.94 12.70
N PRO A 259 -10.32 -5.63 14.00
CA PRO A 259 -11.64 -5.44 14.58
C PRO A 259 -12.23 -4.11 14.11
N THR A 260 -13.53 -4.08 13.88
CA THR A 260 -14.35 -2.87 13.78
C THR A 260 -15.24 -2.78 15.01
N GLU A 261 -16.12 -1.78 15.09
CA GLU A 261 -16.94 -1.58 16.31
C GLU A 261 -17.67 -2.87 16.78
N ASN A 262 -18.33 -3.59 15.86
CA ASN A 262 -19.13 -4.78 16.19
C ASN A 262 -18.81 -6.00 15.31
N ARG A 263 -17.84 -5.89 14.42
CA ARG A 263 -17.51 -6.89 13.41
C ARG A 263 -15.99 -7.00 13.25
N HIS A 264 -15.57 -7.76 12.27
CA HIS A 264 -14.19 -7.81 11.81
C HIS A 264 -14.15 -7.50 10.32
N ALA A 265 -13.05 -6.93 9.90
CA ALA A 265 -12.75 -6.71 8.49
C ALA A 265 -11.49 -7.48 8.09
N LEU A 266 -11.49 -7.96 6.85
CA LEU A 266 -10.35 -8.53 6.16
C LEU A 266 -10.11 -7.71 4.90
N VAL A 267 -8.89 -7.25 4.71
CA VAL A 267 -8.46 -6.67 3.43
C VAL A 267 -7.34 -7.53 2.88
N VAL A 268 -7.46 -7.94 1.62
CA VAL A 268 -6.47 -8.74 0.91
C VAL A 268 -5.96 -7.93 -0.28
N ARG A 269 -4.64 -7.81 -0.40
CA ARG A 269 -3.97 -7.38 -1.63
C ARG A 269 -3.50 -8.62 -2.38
N ASN A 270 -3.92 -8.76 -3.63
CA ASN A 270 -3.50 -9.81 -4.55
C ASN A 270 -2.71 -9.17 -5.70
N PHE A 271 -1.47 -9.59 -5.90
CA PHE A 271 -0.53 -8.99 -6.83
C PHE A 271 0.37 -10.03 -7.48
N SER A 272 1.03 -9.67 -8.58
CA SER A 272 1.96 -10.56 -9.26
C SER A 272 3.34 -10.51 -8.61
N VAL A 273 3.99 -11.65 -8.50
CA VAL A 273 5.38 -11.79 -8.04
C VAL A 273 6.20 -12.47 -9.12
N ASN A 274 7.34 -11.89 -9.44
CA ASN A 274 8.36 -12.57 -10.25
C ASN A 274 9.49 -13.03 -9.31
N PRO A 275 9.64 -14.32 -9.02
CA PRO A 275 10.67 -14.82 -8.09
C PRO A 275 12.11 -14.50 -8.52
N SER A 276 12.31 -14.24 -9.81
CA SER A 276 13.60 -13.89 -10.41
C SER A 276 13.70 -12.41 -10.76
N GLY A 277 12.75 -11.58 -10.32
CA GLY A 277 12.74 -10.14 -10.57
C GLY A 277 13.78 -9.41 -9.72
N GLU A 278 14.26 -8.29 -10.22
CA GLU A 278 15.12 -7.38 -9.47
C GLU A 278 14.27 -6.51 -8.54
N TYR A 279 14.27 -6.79 -7.24
CA TYR A 279 13.59 -5.98 -6.23
C TYR A 279 14.61 -5.08 -5.55
N ALA A 280 14.49 -3.78 -5.78
CA ALA A 280 15.53 -2.82 -5.45
C ALA A 280 15.50 -2.33 -4.00
N ASP A 281 14.39 -2.49 -3.29
CA ASP A 281 14.28 -2.05 -1.90
C ASP A 281 15.04 -2.97 -0.95
N VAL A 282 15.68 -2.37 0.06
CA VAL A 282 16.64 -3.03 0.95
C VAL A 282 16.53 -2.51 2.37
N PRO A 283 16.93 -3.29 3.38
CA PRO A 283 17.13 -2.76 4.72
C PRO A 283 18.18 -1.62 4.70
N TRP A 284 17.90 -0.53 5.38
CA TRP A 284 18.75 0.68 5.32
C TRP A 284 20.21 0.43 5.73
N THR A 285 20.40 -0.46 6.71
CA THR A 285 21.74 -0.84 7.21
C THR A 285 22.44 -1.92 6.38
N GLU A 286 21.75 -2.54 5.43
CA GLU A 286 22.27 -3.63 4.60
C GLU A 286 21.89 -3.42 3.12
N PRO A 287 22.48 -2.44 2.44
CA PRO A 287 22.07 -2.01 1.11
C PRO A 287 22.29 -3.04 -0.01
N GLU A 288 22.96 -4.15 0.29
CA GLU A 288 23.14 -5.27 -0.65
C GLU A 288 22.16 -6.42 -0.42
N ASP A 289 21.36 -6.39 0.65
CA ASP A 289 20.39 -7.44 0.97
C ASP A 289 19.07 -7.21 0.23
N ARG A 290 18.96 -7.70 -1.00
CA ARG A 290 17.89 -7.47 -1.97
C ARG A 290 16.92 -8.65 -2.09
N GLY A 291 15.86 -8.44 -2.89
CA GLY A 291 14.93 -9.50 -3.31
C GLY A 291 13.64 -9.59 -2.50
N TYR A 292 13.27 -8.54 -1.79
CA TYR A 292 12.04 -8.46 -1.00
C TYR A 292 10.89 -7.87 -1.83
N SER A 293 9.91 -8.72 -2.17
CA SER A 293 8.72 -8.29 -2.92
C SER A 293 7.54 -7.90 -2.04
N THR A 294 7.54 -8.37 -0.80
CA THR A 294 6.45 -8.13 0.15
C THR A 294 7.03 -7.56 1.43
N GLN A 295 6.43 -6.49 1.92
CA GLN A 295 6.84 -5.85 3.16
C GLN A 295 5.59 -5.51 3.99
N ALA A 296 5.79 -5.23 5.26
CA ALA A 296 4.74 -4.77 6.15
C ALA A 296 5.32 -3.82 7.18
N CYS A 297 4.63 -2.71 7.43
CA CYS A 297 5.06 -1.72 8.41
C CYS A 297 3.95 -1.42 9.40
N SER A 298 4.24 -1.58 10.69
CA SER A 298 3.39 -1.15 11.79
C SER A 298 3.86 0.21 12.28
N VAL A 299 2.97 1.19 12.29
CA VAL A 299 3.28 2.57 12.71
C VAL A 299 2.37 2.98 13.84
N ASN A 300 2.95 3.29 14.99
CA ASN A 300 2.27 3.88 16.15
C ASN A 300 3.19 4.93 16.78
N SER A 301 3.32 6.07 16.09
CA SER A 301 4.28 7.11 16.40
C SER A 301 3.76 8.50 16.00
N ARG A 302 4.64 9.49 15.93
CA ARG A 302 4.33 10.84 15.41
C ARG A 302 3.80 10.85 13.96
N TRP A 303 4.07 9.79 13.18
CA TRP A 303 3.62 9.67 11.79
C TRP A 303 2.16 9.24 11.67
N GLY A 304 1.55 8.80 12.78
CA GLY A 304 0.19 8.32 12.88
C GLY A 304 0.07 6.99 13.60
N MET A 305 -1.12 6.44 13.58
CA MET A 305 -1.42 5.12 14.12
C MET A 305 -2.12 4.30 13.05
N PHE A 306 -1.32 3.56 12.26
CA PHE A 306 -1.78 2.74 11.14
C PHE A 306 -0.86 1.54 10.91
N SER A 307 -1.34 0.59 10.13
CA SER A 307 -0.57 -0.55 9.63
C SER A 307 -0.48 -0.48 8.12
N GLU A 308 0.60 -0.96 7.51
CA GLU A 308 0.79 -0.96 6.06
C GLU A 308 0.99 -2.38 5.53
N MET A 309 0.20 -2.71 4.50
CA MET A 309 0.48 -3.80 3.59
C MET A 309 1.25 -3.24 2.40
N GLU A 310 2.42 -3.80 2.14
CA GLU A 310 3.32 -3.28 1.13
C GLU A 310 3.75 -4.38 0.15
N TYR A 311 3.87 -4.02 -1.12
CA TYR A 311 4.53 -4.88 -2.08
C TYR A 311 5.30 -4.06 -3.11
N HIS A 312 6.31 -4.70 -3.70
CA HIS A 312 7.18 -4.13 -4.71
C HIS A 312 6.99 -4.82 -6.05
N VAL A 313 7.13 -4.05 -7.11
CA VAL A 313 7.20 -4.53 -8.49
C VAL A 313 8.68 -4.58 -8.90
N PRO A 314 9.11 -5.57 -9.70
CA PRO A 314 10.48 -5.61 -10.18
C PRO A 314 10.92 -4.28 -10.77
N ALA A 315 12.14 -3.86 -10.43
CA ALA A 315 12.71 -2.58 -10.83
C ALA A 315 13.04 -2.55 -12.32
N ILE A 316 13.05 -1.34 -12.86
CA ILE A 316 13.49 -0.99 -14.21
C ILE A 316 14.66 -0.02 -14.16
N GLY A 317 15.29 0.26 -15.28
CA GLY A 317 16.48 1.12 -15.34
C GLY A 317 17.75 0.38 -14.92
N GLY A 318 18.86 1.13 -14.85
CA GLY A 318 20.17 0.60 -14.46
C GLY A 318 20.55 -0.66 -15.22
N SER A 319 20.97 -1.68 -14.47
CA SER A 319 21.43 -2.97 -15.01
C SER A 319 20.34 -3.82 -15.69
N THR A 320 19.05 -3.48 -15.53
CA THR A 320 17.97 -4.25 -16.16
C THR A 320 17.78 -3.93 -17.63
N GLY A 321 18.19 -2.75 -18.09
CA GLY A 321 17.93 -2.25 -19.44
C GLY A 321 16.45 -1.99 -19.75
N LEU A 322 15.55 -2.25 -18.80
CA LEU A 322 14.11 -2.03 -18.97
C LEU A 322 13.75 -0.57 -18.77
N ARG A 323 12.78 -0.10 -19.52
CA ARG A 323 12.29 1.29 -19.46
C ARG A 323 10.84 1.41 -18.98
N HIS A 324 10.16 0.31 -18.89
CA HIS A 324 8.74 0.26 -18.56
C HIS A 324 8.42 -1.00 -17.80
N VAL A 325 7.54 -0.87 -16.81
CA VAL A 325 6.91 -1.99 -16.11
C VAL A 325 5.44 -1.67 -15.85
N GLU A 326 4.62 -2.69 -15.90
CA GLU A 326 3.23 -2.65 -15.49
C GLU A 326 2.98 -3.65 -14.37
N ASP A 327 2.16 -3.25 -13.44
CA ASP A 327 1.65 -4.09 -12.37
C ASP A 327 0.13 -4.08 -12.38
N ARG A 328 -0.45 -5.24 -12.15
CA ARG A 328 -1.88 -5.40 -11.94
C ARG A 328 -2.14 -6.06 -10.62
N SER A 329 -2.72 -5.32 -9.69
CA SER A 329 -3.14 -5.82 -8.40
C SER A 329 -4.64 -5.68 -8.18
N GLN A 330 -5.15 -6.42 -7.20
CA GLN A 330 -6.53 -6.30 -6.75
C GLN A 330 -6.54 -6.11 -5.23
N LEU A 331 -7.42 -5.26 -4.77
CA LEU A 331 -7.79 -5.17 -3.37
C LEU A 331 -9.17 -5.76 -3.19
N TRP A 332 -9.29 -6.71 -2.27
CA TRP A 332 -10.55 -7.34 -1.87
C TRP A 332 -10.77 -7.09 -0.39
N ALA A 333 -11.89 -6.50 -0.05
CA ALA A 333 -12.25 -6.13 1.32
C ALA A 333 -13.57 -6.79 1.73
N PHE A 334 -13.58 -7.39 2.90
CA PHE A 334 -14.72 -8.10 3.47
C PHE A 334 -14.97 -7.60 4.89
N ARG A 335 -16.24 -7.54 5.30
CA ARG A 335 -16.63 -7.22 6.69
C ARG A 335 -17.81 -8.08 7.10
N GLY A 336 -17.69 -8.73 8.27
CA GLY A 336 -18.67 -9.66 8.78
C GLY A 336 -18.39 -10.09 10.20
N SER A 337 -18.99 -11.20 10.65
CA SER A 337 -18.64 -11.84 11.92
C SER A 337 -17.18 -12.31 11.90
N ARG A 338 -16.54 -12.43 13.08
CA ARG A 338 -15.17 -12.98 13.15
C ARG A 338 -15.07 -14.35 12.47
N GLU A 339 -16.08 -15.21 12.70
CA GLU A 339 -16.11 -16.55 12.14
C GLU A 339 -16.13 -16.54 10.61
N ASP A 340 -16.98 -15.70 10.00
CA ASP A 340 -17.06 -15.57 8.54
C ASP A 340 -15.76 -15.01 7.96
N ILE A 341 -15.17 -14.01 8.61
CA ILE A 341 -13.90 -13.40 8.18
C ILE A 341 -12.76 -14.41 8.23
N ILE A 342 -12.67 -15.25 9.26
CA ILE A 342 -11.66 -16.31 9.35
C ILE A 342 -11.88 -17.37 8.23
N LYS A 343 -13.12 -17.77 7.96
CA LYS A 343 -13.42 -18.68 6.84
C LYS A 343 -12.95 -18.13 5.50
N ILE A 344 -13.22 -16.85 5.26
CA ILE A 344 -12.79 -16.16 4.03
C ILE A 344 -11.26 -16.05 3.98
N ALA A 345 -10.62 -15.71 5.09
CA ALA A 345 -9.16 -15.63 5.17
C ALA A 345 -8.50 -16.99 4.88
N ARG A 346 -9.05 -18.07 5.41
CA ARG A 346 -8.59 -19.44 5.09
C ARG A 346 -8.72 -19.76 3.61
N ALA A 347 -9.82 -19.40 2.99
CA ALA A 347 -10.05 -19.65 1.56
C ALA A 347 -9.12 -18.84 0.64
N LEU A 348 -8.79 -17.60 1.03
CA LEU A 348 -8.03 -16.69 0.20
C LEU A 348 -6.53 -16.68 0.49
N LEU A 349 -6.12 -16.99 1.72
CA LEU A 349 -4.74 -16.86 2.18
C LEU A 349 -4.14 -18.21 2.59
N SER A 350 -4.53 -18.74 3.75
CA SER A 350 -3.95 -19.99 4.28
C SER A 350 -4.88 -20.66 5.27
N ASN A 351 -4.98 -22.00 5.19
CA ASN A 351 -5.71 -22.81 6.18
C ASN A 351 -5.11 -22.75 7.59
N GLU A 352 -3.89 -22.22 7.75
CA GLU A 352 -3.22 -22.06 9.04
C GLU A 352 -3.71 -20.83 9.84
N ILE A 353 -4.67 -20.06 9.32
CA ILE A 353 -5.26 -18.92 10.02
C ILE A 353 -6.32 -19.41 10.99
N GLU A 354 -6.27 -18.95 12.26
CA GLU A 354 -7.14 -19.34 13.37
C GLU A 354 -8.11 -18.23 13.79
#